data_c3c1fa217508af9e3c6b63bc4c350ac6
#
_entry.id   c3c1fa217508af9e3c6b63bc4c350ac6
#
_cell.length_a   1.000
_cell.length_b   1.000
_cell.length_c   1.000
_cell.angle_alpha   90.00
_cell.angle_beta   90.00
_cell.angle_gamma   90.00
#
_symmetry.space_group_name_H-M   'P 1'
#
loop_
_entity.id
_entity.type
_entity.pdbx_description
1 polymer ?
#
loop_
_entity_poly.entity_id
_entity_poly.type
_entity_poly.pdbx_seq_one_letter_code
_entity_poly.pdbx_strand_id
1 'polypeptide(L)'
;MLKKLLLLISLLALPAFADTTAEISHLLNYVKTTDCKYIRNGKIHTGSEGAKHITAKYDYFKDDIKSTEDFIRLSATKSTMTGSKYYIQCPGSSKVESGKWLLSELKKYRAK
;
A
#
# COMPACT_ATOMS: atom_id res chain seq x y z
N MET A 1 -27.03 21.05 24.35
CA MET A 1 -27.45 20.13 23.29
C MET A 1 -26.80 20.46 21.96
N LEU A 2 -26.94 21.69 21.48
CA LEU A 2 -26.31 22.12 20.22
C LEU A 2 -24.81 22.01 20.23
N LYS A 3 -24.17 22.27 21.38
CA LYS A 3 -22.72 22.16 21.53
C LYS A 3 -22.22 20.74 21.34
N LYS A 4 -22.96 19.73 21.79
CA LYS A 4 -22.60 18.33 21.60
C LYS A 4 -22.65 17.91 20.14
N LEU A 5 -23.64 18.40 19.41
CA LEU A 5 -23.73 18.15 17.97
C LEU A 5 -22.56 18.74 17.21
N LEU A 6 -22.18 19.97 17.56
CA LEU A 6 -21.04 20.64 16.93
C LEU A 6 -19.74 19.89 17.17
N LEU A 7 -19.54 19.33 18.35
CA LEU A 7 -18.39 18.51 18.67
C LEU A 7 -18.33 17.25 17.83
N LEU A 8 -19.48 16.59 17.64
CA LEU A 8 -19.55 15.38 16.79
C LEU A 8 -19.20 15.71 15.34
N ILE A 9 -19.68 16.84 14.83
CA ILE A 9 -19.35 17.29 13.47
C ILE A 9 -17.87 17.55 13.35
N SER A 10 -17.23 18.17 14.33
CA SER A 10 -15.79 18.38 14.37
C SER A 10 -15.00 17.09 14.29
N LEU A 11 -15.42 16.07 15.03
CA LEU A 11 -14.77 14.76 15.01
C LEU A 11 -14.88 14.08 13.66
N LEU A 12 -16.02 14.26 12.98
CA LEU A 12 -16.23 13.69 11.65
C LEU A 12 -15.40 14.37 10.56
N ALA A 13 -14.87 15.54 10.86
CA ALA A 13 -14.06 16.32 9.93
C ALA A 13 -12.56 16.00 10.04
N LEU A 14 -12.18 14.83 10.58
CA LEU A 14 -10.79 14.39 10.62
C LEU A 14 -10.24 14.27 9.20
N PRO A 15 -9.01 14.74 8.98
CA PRO A 15 -8.45 14.74 7.63
C PRO A 15 -8.17 13.32 7.12
N ALA A 16 -8.66 13.01 5.95
CA ALA A 16 -8.39 11.75 5.25
C ALA A 16 -6.89 11.52 5.02
N PHE A 17 -6.13 12.58 4.95
CA PHE A 17 -4.69 12.60 4.79
C PHE A 17 -3.95 11.84 5.92
N ALA A 18 -4.39 11.96 7.19
CA ALA A 18 -3.79 11.24 8.30
C ALA A 18 -4.00 9.73 8.18
N ASP A 19 -5.18 9.31 7.70
CA ASP A 19 -5.49 7.90 7.46
C ASP A 19 -4.64 7.34 6.33
N THR A 20 -4.42 8.10 5.28
CA THR A 20 -3.60 7.69 4.14
C THR A 20 -2.17 7.40 4.58
N THR A 21 -1.58 8.26 5.39
CA THR A 21 -0.22 8.05 5.89
C THR A 21 -0.13 6.78 6.74
N ALA A 22 -1.09 6.56 7.63
CA ALA A 22 -1.13 5.36 8.46
C ALA A 22 -1.33 4.09 7.63
N GLU A 23 -2.19 4.16 6.62
CA GLU A 23 -2.44 3.03 5.73
C GLU A 23 -1.20 2.67 4.92
N ILE A 24 -0.52 3.66 4.37
CA ILE A 24 0.71 3.42 3.60
C ILE A 24 1.79 2.81 4.49
N SER A 25 1.97 3.32 5.70
CA SER A 25 2.91 2.75 6.66
C SER A 25 2.58 1.30 6.98
N HIS A 26 1.31 0.99 7.17
CA HIS A 26 0.86 -0.38 7.41
C HIS A 26 1.21 -1.29 6.24
N LEU A 27 0.92 -0.85 5.01
CA LEU A 27 1.19 -1.66 3.82
C LEU A 27 2.69 -1.86 3.60
N LEU A 28 3.51 -0.84 3.81
CA LEU A 28 4.97 -0.97 3.69
C LEU A 28 5.51 -1.97 4.71
N ASN A 29 5.01 -1.93 5.93
CA ASN A 29 5.42 -2.89 6.95
C ASN A 29 4.95 -4.30 6.62
N TYR A 30 3.76 -4.43 6.05
CA TYR A 30 3.20 -5.71 5.61
C TYR A 30 4.10 -6.37 4.56
N VAL A 31 4.56 -5.61 3.56
CA VAL A 31 5.51 -6.10 2.56
C VAL A 31 6.85 -6.42 3.22
N LYS A 32 7.36 -5.53 4.05
CA LYS A 32 8.67 -5.67 4.68
C LYS A 32 8.79 -6.95 5.51
N THR A 33 7.73 -7.33 6.21
CA THR A 33 7.75 -8.45 7.17
C THR A 33 7.19 -9.75 6.61
N THR A 34 6.74 -9.76 5.36
CA THR A 34 6.20 -10.99 4.76
C THR A 34 7.31 -12.00 4.47
N ASP A 35 6.99 -13.28 4.59
CA ASP A 35 7.88 -14.36 4.15
C ASP A 35 7.60 -14.77 2.69
N CYS A 36 6.66 -14.10 2.03
CA CYS A 36 6.38 -14.30 0.62
C CYS A 36 7.51 -13.72 -0.23
N LYS A 37 7.65 -14.23 -1.44
CA LYS A 37 8.62 -13.72 -2.42
C LYS A 37 8.01 -12.55 -3.18
N TYR A 38 8.79 -11.51 -3.38
CA TYR A 38 8.40 -10.35 -4.17
C TYR A 38 9.07 -10.46 -5.54
N ILE A 39 8.27 -10.48 -6.61
CA ILE A 39 8.77 -10.73 -7.96
C ILE A 39 8.64 -9.47 -8.80
N ARG A 40 9.76 -9.00 -9.31
CA ARG A 40 9.86 -7.76 -10.05
C ARG A 40 10.71 -7.98 -11.30
N ASN A 41 10.13 -7.77 -12.48
CA ASN A 41 10.83 -7.95 -13.76
C ASN A 41 11.50 -9.34 -13.85
N GLY A 42 10.79 -10.37 -13.41
CA GLY A 42 11.28 -11.75 -13.44
C GLY A 42 12.29 -12.11 -12.37
N LYS A 43 12.69 -11.16 -11.53
CA LYS A 43 13.65 -11.40 -10.43
C LYS A 43 12.92 -11.56 -9.11
N ILE A 44 13.42 -12.49 -8.31
CA ILE A 44 12.85 -12.81 -6.99
C ILE A 44 13.59 -12.00 -5.93
N HIS A 45 12.81 -11.34 -5.08
CA HIS A 45 13.31 -10.52 -3.98
C HIS A 45 12.65 -10.95 -2.68
N THR A 46 13.26 -10.60 -1.56
CA THR A 46 12.62 -10.73 -0.25
C THR A 46 11.57 -9.65 -0.07
N GLY A 47 10.69 -9.80 0.90
CA GLY A 47 9.74 -8.75 1.27
C GLY A 47 10.45 -7.46 1.65
N SER A 48 11.55 -7.56 2.39
CA SER A 48 12.35 -6.38 2.78
C SER A 48 12.89 -5.62 1.56
N GLU A 49 13.41 -6.34 0.58
CA GLU A 49 13.89 -5.74 -0.67
C GLU A 49 12.74 -5.11 -1.46
N GLY A 50 11.60 -5.80 -1.51
CA GLY A 50 10.40 -5.28 -2.16
C GLY A 50 9.90 -3.99 -1.51
N ALA A 51 9.89 -3.94 -0.19
CA ALA A 51 9.47 -2.75 0.55
C ALA A 51 10.40 -1.56 0.28
N LYS A 52 11.71 -1.81 0.20
CA LYS A 52 12.69 -0.78 -0.17
C LYS A 52 12.39 -0.19 -1.54
N HIS A 53 12.12 -1.05 -2.50
CA HIS A 53 11.81 -0.63 -3.86
C HIS A 53 10.51 0.18 -3.91
N ILE A 54 9.48 -0.30 -3.22
CA ILE A 54 8.19 0.40 -3.16
C ILE A 54 8.36 1.78 -2.51
N THR A 55 9.17 1.87 -1.45
CA THR A 55 9.45 3.13 -0.76
C THR A 55 10.12 4.13 -1.70
N ALA A 56 11.09 3.69 -2.49
CA ALA A 56 11.77 4.54 -3.46
C ALA A 56 10.79 5.10 -4.50
N LYS A 57 9.86 4.26 -4.99
CA LYS A 57 8.83 4.69 -5.92
C LYS A 57 7.82 5.63 -5.25
N TYR A 58 7.47 5.38 -4.01
CA TYR A 58 6.60 6.26 -3.24
C TYR A 58 7.21 7.66 -3.14
N ASP A 59 8.49 7.75 -2.82
CA ASP A 59 9.19 9.04 -2.75
C ASP A 59 9.19 9.74 -4.10
N TYR A 60 9.39 9.00 -5.17
CA TYR A 60 9.42 9.55 -6.53
C TYR A 60 8.06 10.10 -6.96
N PHE A 61 6.98 9.38 -6.66
CA PHE A 61 5.62 9.75 -7.08
C PHE A 61 4.83 10.52 -6.03
N LYS A 62 5.49 10.96 -4.98
CA LYS A 62 4.84 11.53 -3.79
C LYS A 62 3.80 12.60 -4.09
N ASP A 63 4.12 13.49 -5.02
CA ASP A 63 3.22 14.60 -5.36
C ASP A 63 1.95 14.15 -6.08
N ASP A 64 1.98 12.99 -6.69
CA ASP A 64 0.84 12.41 -7.40
C ASP A 64 0.00 11.45 -6.55
N ILE A 65 0.46 11.16 -5.34
CA ILE A 65 -0.21 10.21 -4.44
C ILE A 65 -1.12 10.97 -3.49
N LYS A 66 -2.43 10.90 -3.76
CA LYS A 66 -3.47 11.59 -2.99
C LYS A 66 -4.29 10.63 -2.13
N SER A 67 -4.13 9.32 -2.34
CA SER A 67 -4.86 8.28 -1.62
C SER A 67 -3.96 7.06 -1.47
N THR A 68 -4.35 6.13 -0.62
CA THR A 68 -3.63 4.86 -0.48
C THR A 68 -3.73 4.03 -1.77
N GLU A 69 -4.84 4.12 -2.46
CA GLU A 69 -5.01 3.46 -3.76
C GLU A 69 -4.02 4.01 -4.80
N ASP A 70 -3.80 5.32 -4.82
CA ASP A 70 -2.78 5.93 -5.67
C ASP A 70 -1.38 5.40 -5.34
N PHE A 71 -1.07 5.26 -4.05
CA PHE A 71 0.19 4.68 -3.60
C PHE A 71 0.37 3.28 -4.17
N ILE A 72 -0.63 2.42 -4.06
CA ILE A 72 -0.55 1.06 -4.57
C ILE A 72 -0.36 1.07 -6.09
N ARG A 73 -1.15 1.86 -6.79
CA ARG A 73 -1.11 1.94 -8.24
C ARG A 73 0.23 2.43 -8.76
N LEU A 74 0.77 3.47 -8.16
CA LEU A 74 1.99 4.11 -8.65
C LEU A 74 3.26 3.47 -8.14
N SER A 75 3.24 2.89 -6.93
CA SER A 75 4.45 2.43 -6.25
C SER A 75 4.62 0.92 -6.21
N ALA A 76 3.53 0.14 -6.31
CA ALA A 76 3.57 -1.27 -5.99
C ALA A 76 2.90 -2.18 -7.01
N THR A 77 2.54 -1.69 -8.18
CA THR A 77 1.76 -2.47 -9.16
C THR A 77 2.59 -2.96 -10.33
N LYS A 78 3.42 -2.10 -10.90
CA LYS A 78 4.18 -2.45 -12.11
C LYS A 78 5.42 -1.58 -12.27
N SER A 79 6.34 -2.07 -13.11
CA SER A 79 7.51 -1.31 -13.51
C SER A 79 7.10 -0.08 -14.31
N THR A 80 7.61 1.07 -13.94
CA THR A 80 7.36 2.32 -14.66
C THR A 80 7.98 2.27 -16.06
N MET A 81 9.11 1.61 -16.19
CA MET A 81 9.85 1.57 -17.46
C MET A 81 9.34 0.52 -18.43
N THR A 82 9.00 -0.67 -17.94
CA THR A 82 8.64 -1.78 -18.82
C THR A 82 7.15 -2.08 -18.84
N GLY A 83 6.40 -1.60 -17.87
CA GLY A 83 4.99 -1.95 -17.71
C GLY A 83 4.73 -3.34 -17.15
N SER A 84 5.79 -4.12 -16.88
CA SER A 84 5.64 -5.46 -16.30
C SER A 84 5.07 -5.38 -14.88
N LYS A 85 4.05 -6.17 -14.62
CA LYS A 85 3.42 -6.22 -13.30
C LYS A 85 4.36 -6.86 -12.29
N TYR A 86 4.26 -6.41 -11.05
CA TYR A 86 4.92 -7.03 -9.91
C TYR A 86 4.01 -8.10 -9.34
N TYR A 87 4.61 -9.16 -8.81
CA TYR A 87 3.87 -10.29 -8.23
C TYR A 87 4.39 -10.59 -6.84
N ILE A 88 3.53 -11.21 -6.05
CA ILE A 88 3.88 -11.76 -4.76
C ILE A 88 3.56 -13.25 -4.79
N GLN A 89 4.43 -14.06 -4.23
CA GLN A 89 4.21 -15.50 -4.13
C GLN A 89 4.48 -15.98 -2.72
N CYS A 90 3.43 -16.37 -2.05
CA CYS A 90 3.51 -16.86 -0.67
C CYS A 90 3.76 -18.37 -0.66
N PRO A 91 4.35 -18.91 0.43
CA PRO A 91 4.65 -20.33 0.52
C PRO A 91 3.41 -21.19 0.22
N GLY A 92 3.59 -22.18 -0.64
CA GLY A 92 2.50 -23.10 -1.00
C GLY A 92 1.39 -22.53 -1.87
N SER A 93 1.56 -21.34 -2.40
CA SER A 93 0.52 -20.65 -3.18
C SER A 93 1.03 -20.26 -4.56
N SER A 94 0.08 -20.03 -5.48
CA SER A 94 0.40 -19.44 -6.78
C SER A 94 0.74 -17.96 -6.61
N LYS A 95 1.52 -17.42 -7.54
CA LYS A 95 1.80 -15.99 -7.52
C LYS A 95 0.55 -15.18 -7.86
N VAL A 96 0.40 -14.03 -7.21
CA VAL A 96 -0.68 -13.09 -7.44
C VAL A 96 -0.10 -11.71 -7.71
N GLU A 97 -0.88 -10.84 -8.35
CA GLU A 97 -0.43 -9.47 -8.61
C GLU A 97 -0.24 -8.71 -7.29
N SER A 98 0.89 -8.04 -7.17
CA SER A 98 1.25 -7.26 -5.97
C SER A 98 0.17 -6.23 -5.64
N GLY A 99 -0.32 -5.50 -6.63
CA GLY A 99 -1.35 -4.49 -6.41
C GLY A 99 -2.63 -5.08 -5.82
N LYS A 100 -3.07 -6.22 -6.32
CA LYS A 100 -4.27 -6.91 -5.80
C LYS A 100 -4.06 -7.42 -4.38
N TRP A 101 -2.89 -7.96 -4.11
CA TRP A 101 -2.51 -8.45 -2.78
C TRP A 101 -2.54 -7.31 -1.74
N LEU A 102 -2.03 -6.15 -2.10
CA LEU A 102 -2.03 -4.98 -1.23
C LEU A 102 -3.42 -4.36 -1.07
N LEU A 103 -4.23 -4.33 -2.13
CA LEU A 103 -5.61 -3.87 -2.01
C LEU A 103 -6.42 -4.75 -1.07
N SER A 104 -6.18 -6.06 -1.11
CA SER A 104 -6.82 -7.00 -0.19
C SER A 104 -6.44 -6.71 1.26
N GLU A 105 -5.15 -6.46 1.52
CA GLU A 105 -4.69 -6.12 2.86
C GLU A 105 -5.23 -4.77 3.33
N LEU A 106 -5.29 -3.79 2.44
CA LEU A 106 -5.88 -2.48 2.74
C LEU A 106 -7.34 -2.62 3.17
N LYS A 107 -8.10 -3.46 2.46
CA LYS A 107 -9.49 -3.71 2.81
C LYS A 107 -9.62 -4.32 4.21
N LYS A 108 -8.76 -5.27 4.55
CA LYS A 108 -8.73 -5.87 5.89
C LYS A 108 -8.37 -4.84 6.96
N TYR A 109 -7.41 -4.02 6.68
CA TYR A 109 -6.96 -2.97 7.61
C TYR A 109 -8.08 -1.98 7.90
N ARG A 110 -8.82 -1.58 6.87
CA ARG A 110 -9.94 -0.63 6.98
C ARG A 110 -11.15 -1.21 7.72
N ALA A 111 -11.28 -2.53 7.74
CA ALA A 111 -12.40 -3.20 8.39
C ALA A 111 -12.25 -3.38 9.89
N LYS A 112 -11.09 -3.08 10.44
CA LYS A 112 -10.82 -3.24 11.88
C LYS A 112 -11.42 -2.14 12.73
#